data_435ceff95ad67704eb7403a1429d72f2
#
_entry.id   435ceff95ad67704eb7403a1429d72f2
#
_cell.length_a   1.000
_cell.length_b   1.000
_cell.length_c   1.000
_cell.angle_alpha   90.00
_cell.angle_beta   90.00
_cell.angle_gamma   90.00
#
_symmetry.space_group_name_H-M   'P 1'
#
loop_
_entity.id
_entity.type
_entity.pdbx_description
1 polymer ?
#
loop_
_entity_poly.entity_id
_entity_poly.type
_entity_poly.pdbx_seq_one_letter_code
_entity_poly.pdbx_strand_id
1 'polypeptide(L)'
;MRSLPPGIDQRSPARHPDWLGPDDLSLKVQEVREATDYRIPIQLKLGAARVYDDVRMAAKCGPDTIYLDGAEGSTGAGPHIATEETGIPLMAAIPEARRALEDVGLADDIDLIVAGGIRNGADVAKCLSLGAKA
;
A
#
# COMPACT_ATOMS: atom_id res chain seq x y z
N MET A 1 -3.91 -6.64 19.58
CA MET A 1 -5.13 -7.49 19.60
C MET A 1 -6.31 -6.61 19.32
N ARG A 2 -7.37 -7.14 18.70
CA ARG A 2 -8.43 -6.32 18.10
C ARG A 2 -9.62 -6.07 19.01
N SER A 3 -9.52 -6.35 20.32
CA SER A 3 -10.52 -6.08 21.35
C SER A 3 -11.95 -6.51 21.01
N LEU A 4 -12.10 -7.65 20.32
CA LEU A 4 -13.39 -8.19 19.96
C LEU A 4 -13.98 -9.02 21.08
N PRO A 5 -15.31 -9.01 21.28
CA PRO A 5 -15.96 -9.93 22.19
C PRO A 5 -15.73 -11.40 21.79
N PRO A 6 -15.66 -12.32 22.77
CA PRO A 6 -15.57 -13.75 22.46
C PRO A 6 -16.72 -14.25 21.59
N GLY A 7 -16.43 -15.11 20.63
CA GLY A 7 -17.43 -15.72 19.75
C GLY A 7 -17.90 -14.86 18.58
N ILE A 8 -17.24 -13.71 18.33
CA ILE A 8 -17.51 -12.86 17.16
C ILE A 8 -16.39 -12.99 16.15
N ASP A 9 -16.75 -13.29 14.90
CA ASP A 9 -15.80 -13.36 13.80
C ASP A 9 -15.23 -11.98 13.45
N GLN A 10 -13.93 -11.93 13.25
CA GLN A 10 -13.26 -10.73 12.77
C GLN A 10 -13.38 -10.60 11.25
N ARG A 11 -13.88 -9.47 10.78
CA ARG A 11 -13.77 -9.07 9.38
C ARG A 11 -13.01 -7.75 9.30
N SER A 12 -11.92 -7.74 8.54
CA SER A 12 -11.25 -6.50 8.17
C SER A 12 -12.00 -5.84 7.02
N PRO A 13 -12.26 -4.53 7.08
CA PRO A 13 -12.83 -3.81 5.94
C PRO A 13 -11.84 -3.82 4.77
N ALA A 14 -12.37 -3.89 3.55
CA ALA A 14 -11.56 -3.84 2.33
C ALA A 14 -10.98 -2.43 2.06
N ARG A 15 -11.54 -1.43 2.70
CA ARG A 15 -11.09 -0.04 2.64
C ARG A 15 -11.43 0.69 3.93
N HIS A 16 -10.84 1.85 4.14
CA HIS A 16 -11.25 2.74 5.23
C HIS A 16 -12.70 3.21 5.07
N PRO A 17 -13.47 3.27 6.16
CA PRO A 17 -14.84 3.79 6.09
C PRO A 17 -14.90 5.31 5.87
N ASP A 18 -13.82 6.03 6.19
CA ASP A 18 -13.76 7.49 6.20
C ASP A 18 -13.61 8.11 4.81
N TRP A 19 -13.21 7.33 3.80
CA TRP A 19 -13.06 7.85 2.45
C TRP A 19 -13.62 6.91 1.38
N LEU A 20 -14.20 7.50 0.36
CA LEU A 20 -14.83 6.81 -0.77
C LEU A 20 -14.02 6.94 -2.07
N GLY A 21 -13.09 7.89 -2.12
CA GLY A 21 -12.32 8.18 -3.31
C GLY A 21 -11.04 8.96 -3.03
N PRO A 22 -10.30 9.34 -4.09
CA PRO A 22 -9.02 10.03 -3.98
C PRO A 22 -9.12 11.40 -3.29
N ASP A 23 -10.21 12.12 -3.49
CA ASP A 23 -10.41 13.44 -2.89
C ASP A 23 -10.51 13.34 -1.36
N ASP A 24 -11.31 12.37 -0.86
CA ASP A 24 -11.41 12.12 0.57
C ASP A 24 -10.06 11.66 1.15
N LEU A 25 -9.32 10.84 0.41
CA LEU A 25 -7.99 10.40 0.82
C LEU A 25 -6.99 11.57 0.90
N SER A 26 -7.04 12.48 -0.07
CA SER A 26 -6.22 13.70 -0.05
C SER A 26 -6.52 14.56 1.17
N LEU A 27 -7.80 14.74 1.50
CA LEU A 27 -8.21 15.46 2.72
C LEU A 27 -7.71 14.76 3.98
N LYS A 28 -7.80 13.42 4.03
CA LYS A 28 -7.31 12.64 5.18
C LYS A 28 -5.79 12.76 5.35
N VAL A 29 -5.03 12.73 4.27
CA VAL A 29 -3.58 12.96 4.29
C VAL A 29 -3.29 14.36 4.85
N GLN A 30 -4.02 15.37 4.39
CA GLN A 30 -3.84 16.75 4.86
C GLN A 30 -4.20 16.89 6.35
N GLU A 31 -5.30 16.31 6.81
CA GLU A 31 -5.66 16.29 8.23
C GLU A 31 -4.55 15.71 9.11
N VAL A 32 -3.95 14.59 8.69
CA VAL A 32 -2.86 13.96 9.46
C VAL A 32 -1.61 14.84 9.44
N ARG A 33 -1.30 15.49 8.32
CA ARG A 33 -0.18 16.44 8.24
C ARG A 33 -0.37 17.60 9.21
N GLU A 34 -1.54 18.22 9.21
CA GLU A 34 -1.87 19.34 10.12
C GLU A 34 -1.84 18.90 11.59
N ALA A 35 -2.44 17.76 11.92
CA ALA A 35 -2.46 17.23 13.27
C ALA A 35 -1.06 16.90 13.83
N THR A 36 -0.07 16.71 12.96
CA THR A 36 1.32 16.40 13.33
C THR A 36 2.29 17.54 13.08
N ASP A 37 1.79 18.74 12.76
CA ASP A 37 2.59 19.91 12.36
C ASP A 37 3.58 19.56 11.24
N TYR A 38 3.21 18.71 10.29
CA TYR A 38 4.05 18.23 9.18
C TYR A 38 5.37 17.57 9.62
N ARG A 39 5.45 17.02 10.82
CA ARG A 39 6.70 16.49 11.39
C ARG A 39 6.91 14.99 11.18
N ILE A 40 5.90 14.28 10.73
CA ILE A 40 5.99 12.84 10.50
C ILE A 40 5.70 12.49 9.04
N PRO A 41 6.36 11.48 8.48
CA PRO A 41 6.03 10.99 7.15
C PRO A 41 4.68 10.26 7.16
N ILE A 42 3.95 10.35 6.05
CA ILE A 42 2.69 9.66 5.83
C ILE A 42 2.90 8.53 4.83
N GLN A 43 2.53 7.33 5.26
CA GLN A 43 2.59 6.14 4.44
C GLN A 43 1.20 5.66 4.06
N LEU A 44 0.97 5.41 2.77
CA LEU A 44 -0.23 4.73 2.27
C LEU A 44 0.09 3.28 1.95
N LYS A 45 -0.64 2.34 2.55
CA LYS A 45 -0.51 0.91 2.24
C LYS A 45 -1.57 0.47 1.24
N LEU A 46 -1.12 -0.20 0.17
CA LEU A 46 -1.93 -0.73 -0.91
C LEU A 46 -1.68 -2.23 -1.08
N GLY A 47 -2.72 -3.00 -1.37
CA GLY A 47 -2.58 -4.35 -1.89
C GLY A 47 -2.29 -4.33 -3.40
N ALA A 48 -1.49 -5.27 -3.86
CA ALA A 48 -1.11 -5.36 -5.27
C ALA A 48 -2.23 -5.96 -6.13
N ALA A 49 -3.28 -5.18 -6.41
CA ALA A 49 -4.37 -5.56 -7.30
C ALA A 49 -4.27 -4.80 -8.64
N ARG A 50 -4.84 -3.63 -8.76
CA ARG A 50 -4.69 -2.74 -9.93
C ARG A 50 -3.53 -1.78 -9.72
N VAL A 51 -2.33 -2.33 -9.62
CA VAL A 51 -1.16 -1.64 -9.10
C VAL A 51 -0.91 -0.29 -9.79
N TYR A 52 -0.88 -0.27 -11.11
CA TYR A 52 -0.59 0.95 -11.88
C TYR A 52 -1.59 2.08 -11.58
N ASP A 53 -2.89 1.79 -11.63
CA ASP A 53 -3.91 2.80 -11.42
C ASP A 53 -4.00 3.23 -9.95
N ASP A 54 -3.95 2.28 -9.03
CA ASP A 54 -4.08 2.55 -7.60
C ASP A 54 -2.87 3.33 -7.07
N VAL A 55 -1.65 3.03 -7.52
CA VAL A 55 -0.44 3.79 -7.17
C VAL A 55 -0.49 5.21 -7.74
N ARG A 56 -0.93 5.39 -8.98
CA ARG A 56 -1.09 6.74 -9.57
C ARG A 56 -2.08 7.61 -8.79
N MET A 57 -3.21 7.02 -8.39
CA MET A 57 -4.20 7.74 -7.57
C MET A 57 -3.64 8.07 -6.19
N ALA A 58 -3.04 7.09 -5.52
CA ALA A 58 -2.46 7.27 -4.19
C ALA A 58 -1.34 8.31 -4.19
N ALA A 59 -0.45 8.29 -5.18
CA ALA A 59 0.66 9.23 -5.30
C ALA A 59 0.18 10.69 -5.37
N LYS A 60 -0.92 10.94 -6.08
CA LYS A 60 -1.52 12.28 -6.19
C LYS A 60 -2.17 12.78 -4.90
N CYS A 61 -2.43 11.89 -3.94
CA CYS A 61 -2.95 12.28 -2.63
C CYS A 61 -1.87 12.81 -1.68
N GLY A 62 -0.59 12.82 -2.10
CA GLY A 62 0.50 13.46 -1.38
C GLY A 62 1.10 12.68 -0.20
N PRO A 63 1.22 11.34 -0.25
CA PRO A 63 1.98 10.60 0.76
C PRO A 63 3.49 10.80 0.56
N ASP A 64 4.27 10.54 1.60
CA ASP A 64 5.73 10.47 1.50
C ASP A 64 6.20 9.07 1.05
N THR A 65 5.38 8.06 1.33
CA THR A 65 5.72 6.67 1.05
C THR A 65 4.50 5.88 0.59
N ILE A 66 4.67 5.04 -0.41
CA ILE A 66 3.70 4.00 -0.77
C ILE A 66 4.26 2.65 -0.36
N TYR A 67 3.49 1.93 0.46
CA TYR A 67 3.79 0.57 0.89
C TYR A 67 2.94 -0.41 0.08
N LEU A 68 3.57 -1.16 -0.82
CA LEU A 68 2.89 -2.12 -1.70
C LEU A 68 3.05 -3.54 -1.16
N ASP A 69 1.93 -4.22 -0.93
CA ASP A 69 1.88 -5.60 -0.44
C ASP A 69 1.45 -6.55 -1.56
N GLY A 70 2.33 -7.47 -1.95
CA GLY A 70 2.07 -8.47 -2.99
C GLY A 70 1.02 -9.51 -2.56
N ALA A 71 0.56 -10.32 -3.51
CA ALA A 71 -0.41 -11.39 -3.26
C ALA A 71 0.07 -12.42 -2.23
N GLU A 72 1.37 -12.54 -2.04
CA GLU A 72 1.98 -13.43 -1.04
C GLU A 72 1.90 -12.87 0.39
N GLY A 73 1.58 -11.56 0.53
CA GLY A 73 1.35 -10.91 1.81
C GLY A 73 -0.12 -10.92 2.17
N SER A 74 -0.43 -10.92 3.46
CA SER A 74 -1.81 -10.91 3.91
C SER A 74 -1.92 -10.55 5.39
N THR A 75 -3.13 -10.20 5.80
CA THR A 75 -3.53 -10.19 7.21
C THR A 75 -4.34 -11.44 7.53
N GLY A 76 -4.11 -12.06 8.69
CA GLY A 76 -4.86 -13.25 9.11
C GLY A 76 -6.37 -13.03 9.36
N ALA A 77 -6.90 -11.85 9.09
CA ALA A 77 -8.30 -11.49 9.29
C ALA A 77 -8.91 -10.79 8.07
N GLY A 78 -8.30 -10.97 6.89
CA GLY A 78 -8.86 -10.48 5.63
C GLY A 78 -10.12 -11.25 5.23
N PRO A 79 -11.01 -10.63 4.43
CA PRO A 79 -12.07 -11.37 3.77
C PRO A 79 -11.48 -12.48 2.88
N HIS A 80 -12.08 -13.67 2.88
CA HIS A 80 -11.59 -14.83 2.11
C HIS A 80 -11.32 -14.48 0.65
N ILE A 81 -12.29 -13.85 -0.02
CA ILE A 81 -12.17 -13.45 -1.42
C ILE A 81 -10.97 -12.51 -1.69
N ALA A 82 -10.67 -11.61 -0.74
CA ALA A 82 -9.54 -10.69 -0.89
C ALA A 82 -8.18 -11.37 -0.60
N THR A 83 -8.20 -12.45 0.17
CA THR A 83 -6.99 -13.18 0.57
C THR A 83 -6.61 -14.25 -0.46
N GLU A 84 -7.61 -14.93 -1.02
CA GLU A 84 -7.40 -16.09 -1.89
C GLU A 84 -7.52 -15.78 -3.38
N GLU A 85 -8.35 -14.79 -3.75
CA GLU A 85 -8.80 -14.58 -5.12
C GLU A 85 -8.32 -13.27 -5.74
N THR A 86 -7.57 -12.44 -5.00
CA THR A 86 -7.14 -11.14 -5.51
C THR A 86 -5.65 -10.90 -5.33
N GLY A 87 -5.12 -10.00 -6.15
CA GLY A 87 -3.71 -9.60 -6.09
C GLY A 87 -2.84 -10.27 -7.15
N ILE A 88 -1.68 -9.67 -7.36
CA ILE A 88 -0.63 -10.21 -8.22
C ILE A 88 0.65 -10.39 -7.41
N PRO A 89 1.57 -11.28 -7.84
CA PRO A 89 2.84 -11.50 -7.15
C PRO A 89 3.66 -10.21 -7.02
N LEU A 90 4.34 -10.05 -5.89
CA LEU A 90 5.11 -8.83 -5.58
C LEU A 90 6.11 -8.48 -6.68
N MET A 91 6.85 -9.46 -7.20
CA MET A 91 7.87 -9.21 -8.23
C MET A 91 7.29 -8.68 -9.54
N ALA A 92 6.03 -8.97 -9.84
CA ALA A 92 5.31 -8.39 -10.98
C ALA A 92 4.73 -7.01 -10.68
N ALA A 93 4.37 -6.77 -9.41
CA ALA A 93 3.78 -5.53 -8.96
C ALA A 93 4.77 -4.36 -8.91
N ILE A 94 6.04 -4.60 -8.53
CA ILE A 94 7.04 -3.54 -8.35
C ILE A 94 7.27 -2.71 -9.63
N PRO A 95 7.51 -3.32 -10.82
CA PRO A 95 7.71 -2.53 -12.04
C PRO A 95 6.49 -1.70 -12.43
N GLU A 96 5.27 -2.22 -12.19
CA GLU A 96 4.03 -1.48 -12.45
C GLU A 96 3.89 -0.27 -11.53
N ALA A 97 4.21 -0.43 -10.24
CA ALA A 97 4.20 0.66 -9.27
C ALA A 97 5.27 1.72 -9.61
N ARG A 98 6.48 1.29 -9.98
CA ARG A 98 7.56 2.19 -10.38
C ARG A 98 7.17 3.01 -11.61
N ARG A 99 6.67 2.35 -12.65
CA ARG A 99 6.15 3.02 -13.85
C ARG A 99 5.04 4.02 -13.52
N ALA A 100 4.12 3.66 -12.62
CA ALA A 100 3.04 4.54 -12.18
C ALA A 100 3.56 5.83 -11.54
N LEU A 101 4.60 5.73 -10.69
CA LEU A 101 5.25 6.89 -10.08
C LEU A 101 6.01 7.75 -11.10
N GLU A 102 6.69 7.12 -12.05
CA GLU A 102 7.40 7.80 -13.13
C GLU A 102 6.43 8.59 -14.03
N ASP A 103 5.31 7.98 -14.42
CA ASP A 103 4.31 8.60 -15.30
C ASP A 103 3.59 9.81 -14.66
N VAL A 104 3.56 9.90 -13.33
CA VAL A 104 3.05 11.08 -12.62
C VAL A 104 4.16 12.05 -12.18
N GLY A 105 5.42 11.74 -12.47
CA GLY A 105 6.57 12.58 -12.13
C GLY A 105 6.92 12.63 -10.64
N LEU A 106 6.55 11.61 -9.86
CA LEU A 106 6.74 11.53 -8.41
C LEU A 106 7.67 10.39 -7.97
N ALA A 107 8.38 9.78 -8.90
CA ALA A 107 9.23 8.61 -8.63
C ALA A 107 10.44 8.91 -7.73
N ASP A 108 10.87 10.15 -7.64
CA ASP A 108 11.97 10.59 -6.79
C ASP A 108 11.47 11.24 -5.48
N ASP A 109 10.19 11.58 -5.41
CA ASP A 109 9.58 12.23 -4.25
C ASP A 109 8.90 11.23 -3.30
N ILE A 110 8.46 10.08 -3.82
CA ILE A 110 7.73 9.06 -3.05
C ILE A 110 8.55 7.78 -2.96
N ASP A 111 8.89 7.37 -1.76
CA ASP A 111 9.57 6.10 -1.52
C ASP A 111 8.60 4.91 -1.71
N LEU A 112 8.97 3.98 -2.58
CA LEU A 112 8.25 2.72 -2.77
C LEU A 112 8.80 1.67 -1.83
N ILE A 113 8.03 1.31 -0.80
CA ILE A 113 8.32 0.21 0.13
C ILE A 113 7.47 -1.00 -0.25
N VAL A 114 8.03 -2.19 -0.14
CA VAL A 114 7.35 -3.39 -0.62
C VAL A 114 7.39 -4.52 0.40
N ALA A 115 6.36 -5.37 0.36
CA ALA A 115 6.25 -6.57 1.18
C ALA A 115 5.48 -7.68 0.47
N GLY A 116 5.59 -8.88 1.00
CA GLY A 116 4.94 -10.09 0.50
C GLY A 116 5.95 -11.04 -0.13
N GLY A 117 6.03 -12.26 0.39
CA GLY A 117 6.85 -13.32 -0.16
C GLY A 117 8.37 -13.15 -0.06
N ILE A 118 8.87 -12.13 0.63
CA ILE A 118 10.32 -11.90 0.84
C ILE A 118 10.83 -12.86 1.91
N ARG A 119 11.72 -13.78 1.55
CA ARG A 119 12.17 -14.88 2.40
C ARG A 119 13.66 -14.82 2.72
N ASN A 120 14.45 -14.13 1.88
CA ASN A 120 15.90 -14.12 1.99
C ASN A 120 16.50 -12.88 1.32
N GLY A 121 17.80 -12.67 1.48
CA GLY A 121 18.51 -11.52 0.92
C GLY A 121 18.49 -11.44 -0.61
N ALA A 122 18.36 -12.57 -1.32
CA ALA A 122 18.24 -12.54 -2.77
C ALA A 122 16.89 -11.97 -3.21
N ASP A 123 15.82 -12.25 -2.48
CA ASP A 123 14.52 -11.65 -2.76
C ASP A 123 14.54 -10.13 -2.50
N VAL A 124 15.22 -9.69 -1.42
CA VAL A 124 15.45 -8.27 -1.16
C VAL A 124 16.20 -7.60 -2.32
N ALA A 125 17.32 -8.21 -2.76
CA ALA A 125 18.12 -7.67 -3.87
C ALA A 125 17.29 -7.53 -5.17
N LYS A 126 16.42 -8.50 -5.45
CA LYS A 126 15.50 -8.43 -6.60
C LYS A 126 14.51 -7.26 -6.46
N CYS A 127 13.90 -7.10 -5.29
CA CYS A 127 12.95 -5.99 -5.05
C CYS A 127 13.64 -4.63 -5.29
N LEU A 128 14.83 -4.44 -4.74
CA LEU A 128 15.61 -3.21 -4.93
C LEU A 128 15.97 -3.00 -6.41
N SER A 129 16.40 -4.06 -7.11
CA SER A 129 16.72 -3.99 -8.53
C SER A 129 15.51 -3.67 -9.42
N LEU A 130 14.30 -4.00 -8.99
CA LEU A 130 13.06 -3.69 -9.69
C LEU A 130 12.52 -2.29 -9.40
N GLY A 131 13.15 -1.56 -8.46
CA GLY A 131 12.82 -0.17 -8.19
C GLY A 131 12.18 0.10 -6.81
N ALA A 132 12.13 -0.88 -5.93
CA ALA A 132 11.75 -0.65 -4.54
C ALA A 132 12.88 0.12 -3.81
N LYS A 133 12.50 0.94 -2.84
CA LYS A 133 13.43 1.64 -1.94
C LYS A 133 13.79 0.78 -0.72
N ALA A 134 12.79 0.04 -0.21
CA ALA A 134 12.92 -0.87 0.92
C ALA A 134 11.89 -2.00 0.84
#